data_f8713cf850df7fe89e6362ee614d8d2c
#
_entry.id   f8713cf850df7fe89e6362ee614d8d2c
#
_cell.length_a   1.000
_cell.length_b   1.000
_cell.length_c   1.000
_cell.angle_alpha   90.00
_cell.angle_beta   90.00
_cell.angle_gamma   90.00
#
_symmetry.space_group_name_H-M   'P 1'
#
loop_
_entity.id
_entity.type
_entity.pdbx_description
1 polymer ?
#
loop_
_entity_poly.entity_id
_entity_poly.type
_entity_poly.pdbx_seq_one_letter_code
_entity_poly.pdbx_strand_id
1 'polypeptide(L)'
;MKCVIWGIGIRGKRIASRIPDEMIAAFIDSNKCGESYLGKKVIDFQEYLEHYSDYFILITPLKSQEIVQKLEDAGIYWYWDMRDCPSELQGVAEYPGFAEKIQSYNKGRRYGVYGTNFYSLYLYDLLYKSGCADLYLIPEENTDPGKVKKIVTSCENVKMIPSSNWKNYIDEVYVTVDLRDTGKMTEQQNVPVKNMFDFSHVFSEYKNEKIAQLKDRNAGGRCFIVATGPSLKMEDLDTLNQQGEYSIGVNRIYLAFDKTDWRPDYYVVCDVNCIQESVEEIKRIKGPIKFVSDLYPGFW
;
A
#
# COMPACT_ATOMS: atom_id res chain seq x y z
N MET A 1 -13.67 4.27 13.03
CA MET A 1 -12.59 5.30 13.04
C MET A 1 -12.68 6.13 11.76
N LYS A 2 -12.48 7.44 11.82
CA LYS A 2 -12.42 8.30 10.62
C LYS A 2 -11.00 8.82 10.39
N CYS A 3 -10.66 9.11 9.15
CA CYS A 3 -9.36 9.64 8.78
C CYS A 3 -9.48 10.83 7.81
N VAL A 4 -8.43 11.61 7.76
CA VAL A 4 -8.20 12.66 6.77
C VAL A 4 -6.98 12.27 5.94
N ILE A 5 -7.07 12.38 4.63
CA ILE A 5 -5.98 12.03 3.72
C ILE A 5 -5.26 13.30 3.31
N TRP A 6 -3.98 13.41 3.66
CA TRP A 6 -3.13 14.54 3.24
C TRP A 6 -2.52 14.26 1.87
N GLY A 7 -2.91 15.09 0.90
CA GLY A 7 -2.55 14.99 -0.51
C GLY A 7 -3.59 14.27 -1.35
N ILE A 8 -4.09 14.94 -2.41
CA ILE A 8 -4.97 14.35 -3.44
C ILE A 8 -4.27 14.14 -4.79
N GLY A 9 -2.95 13.98 -4.71
CA GLY A 9 -2.17 13.44 -5.81
C GLY A 9 -2.49 11.96 -6.03
N ILE A 10 -1.71 11.30 -6.88
CA ILE A 10 -1.92 9.90 -7.27
C ILE A 10 -1.94 8.97 -6.07
N ARG A 11 -1.00 9.11 -5.15
CA ARG A 11 -0.94 8.26 -3.95
C ARG A 11 -2.16 8.46 -3.06
N GLY A 12 -2.59 9.71 -2.86
CA GLY A 12 -3.79 10.01 -2.08
C GLY A 12 -5.06 9.43 -2.72
N LYS A 13 -5.22 9.57 -4.02
CA LYS A 13 -6.34 8.97 -4.76
C LYS A 13 -6.35 7.45 -4.66
N ARG A 14 -5.17 6.83 -4.76
CA ARG A 14 -5.00 5.38 -4.64
C ARG A 14 -5.36 4.88 -3.24
N ILE A 15 -4.91 5.57 -2.19
CA ILE A 15 -5.29 5.23 -0.82
C ILE A 15 -6.78 5.43 -0.61
N ALA A 16 -7.34 6.53 -1.11
CA ALA A 16 -8.78 6.80 -1.01
C ALA A 16 -9.64 5.71 -1.66
N SER A 17 -9.20 5.13 -2.78
CA SER A 17 -9.92 4.04 -3.44
C SER A 17 -9.87 2.69 -2.68
N ARG A 18 -9.05 2.59 -1.64
CA ARG A 18 -8.82 1.37 -0.86
C ARG A 18 -9.37 1.43 0.56
N ILE A 19 -9.82 2.59 0.98
CA ILE A 19 -10.41 2.81 2.29
C ILE A 19 -11.92 2.97 2.08
N PRO A 20 -12.77 2.35 2.94
CA PRO A 20 -14.19 2.57 2.89
C PRO A 20 -14.53 4.07 2.93
N ASP A 21 -15.42 4.51 2.03
CA ASP A 21 -15.73 5.94 1.83
C ASP A 21 -16.23 6.63 3.12
N GLU A 22 -16.96 5.90 3.95
CA GLU A 22 -17.45 6.37 5.25
C GLU A 22 -16.33 6.65 6.27
N MET A 23 -15.14 6.08 6.07
CA MET A 23 -13.99 6.35 6.92
C MET A 23 -13.25 7.62 6.52
N ILE A 24 -13.40 8.09 5.28
CA ILE A 24 -12.76 9.32 4.81
C ILE A 24 -13.61 10.51 5.21
N ALA A 25 -13.09 11.37 6.08
CA ALA A 25 -13.79 12.58 6.53
C ALA A 25 -13.55 13.76 5.59
N ALA A 26 -12.30 13.98 5.19
CA ALA A 26 -11.87 15.08 4.34
C ALA A 26 -10.50 14.75 3.69
N PHE A 27 -10.07 15.62 2.80
CA PHE A 27 -8.73 15.65 2.23
C PHE A 27 -8.02 16.94 2.60
N ILE A 28 -6.70 16.91 2.82
CA ILE A 28 -5.87 18.11 2.96
C ILE A 28 -5.04 18.26 1.70
N ASP A 29 -5.16 19.41 1.02
CA ASP A 29 -4.29 19.77 -0.10
C ASP A 29 -4.29 21.29 -0.28
N SER A 30 -3.14 21.93 -0.02
CA SER A 30 -3.03 23.41 -0.04
C SER A 30 -3.31 23.99 -1.42
N ASN A 31 -3.03 23.24 -2.51
CA ASN A 31 -3.21 23.72 -3.87
C ASN A 31 -4.65 23.58 -4.36
N LYS A 32 -5.46 22.79 -3.66
CA LYS A 32 -6.83 22.43 -4.05
C LYS A 32 -7.85 22.69 -2.95
N CYS A 33 -7.46 23.47 -1.95
CA CYS A 33 -8.36 23.86 -0.85
C CYS A 33 -9.61 24.54 -1.40
N GLY A 34 -10.76 24.14 -0.86
CA GLY A 34 -12.08 24.60 -1.33
C GLY A 34 -12.73 23.75 -2.42
N GLU A 35 -11.99 22.85 -3.05
CA GLU A 35 -12.54 21.85 -3.97
C GLU A 35 -13.23 20.70 -3.22
N SER A 36 -13.80 19.77 -3.97
CA SER A 36 -14.29 18.49 -3.45
C SER A 36 -13.70 17.34 -4.23
N TYR A 37 -13.41 16.23 -3.53
CA TYR A 37 -12.97 14.98 -4.14
C TYR A 37 -13.73 13.79 -3.50
N LEU A 38 -14.29 12.90 -4.31
CA LEU A 38 -15.17 11.80 -3.85
C LEU A 38 -16.31 12.28 -2.93
N GLY A 39 -16.88 13.46 -3.21
CA GLY A 39 -17.92 14.05 -2.37
C GLY A 39 -17.45 14.54 -0.99
N LYS A 40 -16.14 14.49 -0.71
CA LYS A 40 -15.54 15.00 0.52
C LYS A 40 -14.87 16.34 0.27
N LYS A 41 -14.84 17.17 1.29
CA LYS A 41 -14.24 18.51 1.24
C LYS A 41 -12.71 18.41 1.17
N VAL A 42 -12.10 19.26 0.37
CA VAL A 42 -10.64 19.48 0.38
C VAL A 42 -10.39 20.74 1.22
N ILE A 43 -9.67 20.56 2.31
CA ILE A 43 -9.42 21.56 3.35
C ILE A 43 -7.93 21.95 3.39
N ASP A 44 -7.63 23.04 4.05
CA ASP A 44 -6.26 23.36 4.45
C ASP A 44 -5.92 22.81 5.84
N PHE A 45 -4.69 23.04 6.28
CA PHE A 45 -4.24 22.56 7.57
C PHE A 45 -4.89 23.31 8.75
N GLN A 46 -5.23 24.59 8.56
CA GLN A 46 -5.87 25.36 9.61
C GLN A 46 -7.29 24.85 9.87
N GLU A 47 -8.05 24.60 8.82
CA GLU A 47 -9.38 24.00 8.92
C GLU A 47 -9.34 22.60 9.54
N TYR A 48 -8.27 21.82 9.25
CA TYR A 48 -8.06 20.53 9.91
C TYR A 48 -7.91 20.71 11.44
N LEU A 49 -7.10 21.68 11.88
CA LEU A 49 -6.89 21.93 13.31
C LEU A 49 -8.19 22.32 14.02
N GLU A 50 -9.05 23.07 13.36
CA GLU A 50 -10.30 23.57 13.93
C GLU A 50 -11.41 22.52 13.99
N HIS A 51 -11.51 21.65 13.00
CA HIS A 51 -12.69 20.80 12.81
C HIS A 51 -12.42 19.30 12.71
N TYR A 52 -11.16 18.90 12.48
CA TYR A 52 -10.82 17.52 12.18
C TYR A 52 -9.64 16.97 13.02
N SER A 53 -9.16 17.69 14.02
CA SER A 53 -7.97 17.36 14.81
C SER A 53 -8.07 16.00 15.55
N ASP A 54 -9.30 15.49 15.73
CA ASP A 54 -9.53 14.16 16.31
C ASP A 54 -9.46 13.02 15.29
N TYR A 55 -9.39 13.32 14.01
CA TYR A 55 -9.32 12.31 12.98
C TYR A 55 -7.89 11.94 12.64
N PHE A 56 -7.68 10.66 12.34
CA PHE A 56 -6.38 10.13 11.96
C PHE A 56 -5.91 10.72 10.62
N ILE A 57 -4.63 11.09 10.50
CA ILE A 57 -4.08 11.61 9.25
C ILE A 57 -3.30 10.51 8.52
N LEU A 58 -3.62 10.31 7.25
CA LEU A 58 -2.81 9.51 6.32
C LEU A 58 -2.01 10.46 5.43
N ILE A 59 -0.70 10.51 5.62
CA ILE A 59 0.22 11.36 4.85
C ILE A 59 0.62 10.61 3.59
N THR A 60 0.26 11.12 2.41
CA THR A 60 0.49 10.44 1.13
C THR A 60 1.59 11.04 0.24
N PRO A 61 1.99 12.32 0.37
CA PRO A 61 3.10 12.87 -0.41
C PRO A 61 4.44 12.19 -0.15
N LEU A 62 5.26 12.05 -1.21
CA LEU A 62 6.61 11.50 -1.08
C LEU A 62 7.54 12.36 -0.23
N LYS A 63 7.41 13.68 -0.33
CA LYS A 63 8.13 14.65 0.48
C LYS A 63 7.27 15.01 1.68
N SER A 64 7.27 14.16 2.69
CA SER A 64 6.39 14.27 3.87
C SER A 64 7.07 14.90 5.09
N GLN A 65 8.40 15.10 5.07
CA GLN A 65 9.14 15.60 6.23
C GLN A 65 8.59 16.92 6.76
N GLU A 66 8.29 17.87 5.87
CA GLU A 66 7.71 19.16 6.26
C GLU A 66 6.29 19.02 6.82
N ILE A 67 5.53 18.05 6.33
CA ILE A 67 4.19 17.75 6.83
C ILE A 67 4.28 17.15 8.23
N VAL A 68 5.17 16.18 8.42
CA VAL A 68 5.42 15.56 9.73
C VAL A 68 5.84 16.60 10.74
N GLN A 69 6.83 17.43 10.41
CA GLN A 69 7.29 18.51 11.29
C GLN A 69 6.14 19.47 11.67
N LYS A 70 5.33 19.86 10.69
CA LYS A 70 4.17 20.73 10.91
C LYS A 70 3.12 20.12 11.85
N LEU A 71 2.92 18.80 11.77
CA LEU A 71 2.03 18.08 12.69
C LEU A 71 2.61 17.99 14.09
N GLU A 72 3.88 17.69 14.21
CA GLU A 72 4.59 17.59 15.50
C GLU A 72 4.64 18.96 16.19
N ASP A 73 4.93 20.04 15.49
CA ASP A 73 4.90 21.41 16.00
C ASP A 73 3.50 21.81 16.52
N ALA A 74 2.45 21.24 15.91
CA ALA A 74 1.08 21.41 16.38
C ALA A 74 0.66 20.42 17.47
N GLY A 75 1.57 19.55 17.94
CA GLY A 75 1.29 18.53 18.95
C GLY A 75 0.41 17.38 18.44
N ILE A 76 0.38 17.16 17.12
CA ILE A 76 -0.42 16.10 16.49
C ILE A 76 0.47 14.89 16.20
N TYR A 77 0.20 13.81 16.90
CA TYR A 77 0.90 12.51 16.74
C TYR A 77 -0.03 11.42 16.18
N TRP A 78 -1.24 11.80 15.75
CA TRP A 78 -2.28 10.91 15.27
C TRP A 78 -2.24 10.81 13.75
N TYR A 79 -1.08 10.36 13.22
CA TYR A 79 -0.84 10.23 11.79
C TYR A 79 -0.07 8.97 11.43
N TRP A 80 -0.11 8.61 10.17
CA TRP A 80 0.76 7.62 9.56
C TRP A 80 1.32 8.16 8.25
N ASP A 81 2.64 8.15 8.15
CA ASP A 81 3.34 8.45 6.91
C ASP A 81 3.30 7.22 6.02
N MET A 82 2.65 7.33 4.87
CA MET A 82 2.50 6.23 3.92
C MET A 82 3.81 5.81 3.25
N ARG A 83 4.94 6.51 3.49
CA ARG A 83 6.28 6.01 3.13
C ARG A 83 6.66 4.78 3.95
N ASP A 84 6.18 4.72 5.17
CA ASP A 84 6.40 3.59 6.08
C ASP A 84 5.37 2.46 5.86
N CYS A 85 4.51 2.62 4.86
CA CYS A 85 3.57 1.58 4.46
C CYS A 85 4.34 0.41 3.85
N PRO A 86 4.16 -0.81 4.36
CA PRO A 86 4.74 -1.99 3.76
C PRO A 86 4.47 -2.08 2.26
N SER A 87 5.47 -2.49 1.49
CA SER A 87 5.37 -2.58 0.03
C SER A 87 4.23 -3.50 -0.41
N GLU A 88 3.98 -4.54 0.37
CA GLU A 88 2.90 -5.49 0.19
C GLU A 88 1.52 -4.83 0.19
N LEU A 89 1.32 -3.82 1.04
CA LEU A 89 0.08 -3.04 1.09
C LEU A 89 -0.07 -2.02 -0.03
N GLN A 90 1.05 -1.58 -0.59
CA GLN A 90 1.01 -0.63 -1.71
C GLN A 90 0.42 -1.27 -2.96
N GLY A 91 0.51 -2.61 -3.10
CA GLY A 91 0.01 -3.39 -4.23
C GLY A 91 -1.39 -3.98 -4.07
N VAL A 92 -1.93 -4.05 -2.85
CA VAL A 92 -3.21 -4.73 -2.62
C VAL A 92 -4.38 -3.84 -3.04
N ALA A 93 -5.13 -4.29 -4.03
CA ALA A 93 -6.29 -3.58 -4.56
C ALA A 93 -7.47 -3.54 -3.59
N GLU A 94 -7.53 -4.46 -2.62
CA GLU A 94 -8.67 -4.61 -1.73
C GLU A 94 -8.25 -4.62 -0.27
N TYR A 95 -8.85 -3.72 0.49
CA TYR A 95 -8.76 -3.61 1.94
C TYR A 95 -9.52 -4.72 2.72
N PRO A 96 -10.33 -5.58 2.11
CA PRO A 96 -11.32 -6.41 2.78
C PRO A 96 -10.78 -7.68 3.45
N GLY A 97 -9.57 -8.09 3.17
CA GLY A 97 -9.02 -9.35 3.69
C GLY A 97 -8.94 -9.46 5.22
N PHE A 98 -9.09 -8.36 5.96
CA PHE A 98 -9.08 -8.41 7.42
C PHE A 98 -10.35 -9.06 7.99
N ALA A 99 -11.51 -8.72 7.46
CA ALA A 99 -12.78 -9.28 7.93
C ALA A 99 -12.83 -10.80 7.72
N GLU A 100 -12.33 -11.30 6.59
CA GLU A 100 -12.26 -12.74 6.30
C GLU A 100 -11.23 -13.45 7.20
N LYS A 101 -10.09 -12.84 7.45
CA LYS A 101 -9.04 -13.39 8.32
C LYS A 101 -9.45 -13.48 9.80
N ILE A 102 -10.38 -12.63 10.25
CA ILE A 102 -10.83 -12.58 11.64
C ILE A 102 -12.11 -13.41 11.92
N GLN A 103 -12.70 -14.08 10.94
CA GLN A 103 -13.93 -14.86 11.09
C GLN A 103 -13.85 -16.01 12.13
N SER A 104 -12.68 -16.32 12.61
CA SER A 104 -12.42 -17.46 13.52
C SER A 104 -11.86 -17.07 14.88
N TYR A 105 -12.29 -15.96 15.49
CA TYR A 105 -11.85 -15.72 16.86
C TYR A 105 -12.63 -16.61 17.85
N ASN A 106 -11.91 -17.17 18.81
CA ASN A 106 -12.50 -18.01 19.86
C ASN A 106 -12.84 -17.16 21.10
N LYS A 107 -14.09 -17.21 21.54
CA LYS A 107 -14.50 -16.60 22.81
C LYS A 107 -13.67 -17.21 23.96
N GLY A 108 -13.08 -16.34 24.79
CA GLY A 108 -12.24 -16.77 25.91
C GLY A 108 -10.74 -16.78 25.64
N ARG A 109 -10.28 -16.41 24.43
CA ARG A 109 -8.89 -16.09 24.15
C ARG A 109 -8.65 -14.58 24.21
N ARG A 110 -7.44 -14.22 24.61
CA ARG A 110 -6.95 -12.84 24.66
C ARG A 110 -6.17 -12.55 23.40
N TYR A 111 -6.61 -11.56 22.66
CA TYR A 111 -6.02 -11.19 21.38
C TYR A 111 -5.22 -9.91 21.49
N GLY A 112 -4.08 -9.85 20.80
CA GLY A 112 -3.28 -8.66 20.63
C GLY A 112 -3.28 -8.17 19.20
N VAL A 113 -3.30 -6.86 19.01
CA VAL A 113 -2.99 -6.21 17.73
C VAL A 113 -1.68 -5.47 17.92
N TYR A 114 -0.63 -5.91 17.22
CA TYR A 114 0.70 -5.31 17.31
C TYR A 114 0.88 -4.27 16.22
N GLY A 115 1.12 -3.05 16.65
CA GLY A 115 1.28 -1.89 15.81
C GLY A 115 0.43 -0.72 16.26
N THR A 116 0.80 0.48 15.84
CA THR A 116 0.09 1.73 16.13
C THR A 116 -0.23 2.53 14.86
N ASN A 117 -0.16 1.91 13.71
CA ASN A 117 -0.51 2.51 12.44
C ASN A 117 -2.03 2.48 12.20
N PHE A 118 -2.47 3.07 11.11
CA PHE A 118 -3.88 3.12 10.73
C PHE A 118 -4.53 1.73 10.67
N TYR A 119 -3.84 0.74 10.11
CA TYR A 119 -4.39 -0.61 9.98
C TYR A 119 -4.48 -1.36 11.31
N SER A 120 -3.57 -1.10 12.24
CA SER A 120 -3.64 -1.63 13.61
C SER A 120 -4.94 -1.19 14.27
N LEU A 121 -5.23 0.10 14.18
CA LEU A 121 -6.41 0.70 14.81
C LEU A 121 -7.72 0.27 14.12
N TYR A 122 -7.68 0.17 12.81
CA TYR A 122 -8.81 -0.34 12.04
C TYR A 122 -9.09 -1.80 12.38
N LEU A 123 -8.07 -2.64 12.43
CA LEU A 123 -8.21 -4.04 12.84
C LEU A 123 -8.73 -4.17 14.27
N TYR A 124 -8.22 -3.34 15.18
CA TYR A 124 -8.69 -3.29 16.55
C TYR A 124 -10.19 -2.97 16.62
N ASP A 125 -10.63 -1.94 15.89
CA ASP A 125 -12.04 -1.53 15.84
C ASP A 125 -12.94 -2.64 15.24
N LEU A 126 -12.48 -3.33 14.20
CA LEU A 126 -13.19 -4.47 13.61
C LEU A 126 -13.34 -5.62 14.61
N LEU A 127 -12.27 -6.03 15.25
CA LEU A 127 -12.27 -7.10 16.25
C LEU A 127 -13.18 -6.75 17.43
N TYR A 128 -13.10 -5.52 17.93
CA TYR A 128 -13.93 -5.04 19.01
C TYR A 128 -15.41 -5.07 18.66
N LYS A 129 -15.79 -4.53 17.49
CA LYS A 129 -17.18 -4.55 16.98
C LYS A 129 -17.70 -5.95 16.69
N SER A 130 -16.81 -6.89 16.39
CA SER A 130 -17.15 -8.31 16.24
C SER A 130 -17.38 -9.03 17.56
N GLY A 131 -17.25 -8.33 18.70
CA GLY A 131 -17.53 -8.85 20.03
C GLY A 131 -16.30 -9.47 20.74
N CYS A 132 -15.08 -9.19 20.26
CA CYS A 132 -13.86 -9.59 20.95
C CYS A 132 -13.67 -8.70 22.18
N ALA A 133 -14.00 -9.24 23.37
CA ALA A 133 -13.95 -8.47 24.63
C ALA A 133 -12.54 -8.37 25.22
N ASP A 134 -11.72 -9.41 25.04
CA ASP A 134 -10.35 -9.49 25.57
C ASP A 134 -9.34 -9.17 24.46
N LEU A 135 -9.36 -7.91 24.03
CA LEU A 135 -8.55 -7.35 22.96
C LEU A 135 -7.63 -6.26 23.48
N TYR A 136 -6.38 -6.30 23.04
CA TYR A 136 -5.32 -5.40 23.47
C TYR A 136 -4.52 -4.86 22.28
N LEU A 137 -4.22 -3.56 22.32
CA LEU A 137 -3.27 -2.94 21.39
C LEU A 137 -1.87 -3.01 21.97
N ILE A 138 -0.90 -3.40 21.18
CA ILE A 138 0.50 -3.54 21.58
C ILE A 138 1.31 -2.56 20.73
N PRO A 139 1.78 -1.43 21.27
CA PRO A 139 2.61 -0.48 20.53
C PRO A 139 3.97 -1.09 20.21
N GLU A 140 4.59 -0.66 19.13
CA GLU A 140 5.98 -0.97 18.81
C GLU A 140 6.91 -0.37 19.87
N GLU A 141 8.09 -0.98 20.09
CA GLU A 141 9.02 -0.62 21.17
C GLU A 141 9.42 0.87 21.17
N ASN A 142 9.50 1.48 19.98
CA ASN A 142 9.91 2.88 19.81
C ASN A 142 8.74 3.82 19.49
N THR A 143 7.52 3.42 19.80
CA THR A 143 6.35 4.30 19.55
C THR A 143 6.42 5.56 20.42
N ASP A 144 6.21 6.71 19.78
CA ASP A 144 6.20 8.00 20.48
C ASP A 144 5.15 8.03 21.62
N PRO A 145 5.51 8.47 22.83
CA PRO A 145 4.59 8.54 23.97
C PRO A 145 3.38 9.45 23.73
N GLY A 146 3.52 10.51 22.95
CA GLY A 146 2.42 11.41 22.57
C GLY A 146 1.39 10.68 21.71
N LYS A 147 1.86 9.87 20.77
CA LYS A 147 1.02 9.00 19.95
C LYS A 147 0.26 7.99 20.79
N VAL A 148 0.95 7.31 21.71
CA VAL A 148 0.31 6.37 22.65
C VAL A 148 -0.77 7.05 23.47
N LYS A 149 -0.48 8.23 24.05
CA LYS A 149 -1.45 9.02 24.80
C LYS A 149 -2.66 9.40 23.96
N LYS A 150 -2.45 9.84 22.71
CA LYS A 150 -3.56 10.23 21.80
C LYS A 150 -4.43 9.02 21.44
N ILE A 151 -3.84 7.84 21.21
CA ILE A 151 -4.61 6.59 20.99
C ILE A 151 -5.55 6.32 22.15
N VAL A 152 -5.02 6.34 23.36
CA VAL A 152 -5.80 6.06 24.58
C VAL A 152 -6.94 7.08 24.78
N THR A 153 -6.70 8.34 24.43
CA THR A 153 -7.70 9.41 24.60
C THR A 153 -8.73 9.49 23.49
N SER A 154 -8.40 9.04 22.27
CA SER A 154 -9.27 9.20 21.10
C SER A 154 -10.02 7.93 20.68
N CYS A 155 -9.57 6.76 21.18
CA CYS A 155 -10.25 5.51 20.89
C CYS A 155 -10.94 5.00 22.15
N GLU A 156 -12.27 5.09 22.19
CA GLU A 156 -13.04 4.49 23.24
C GLU A 156 -12.75 2.97 23.33
N ASN A 157 -12.58 2.46 24.55
CA ASN A 157 -12.36 1.05 24.85
C ASN A 157 -11.04 0.43 24.37
N VAL A 158 -10.03 1.21 23.98
CA VAL A 158 -8.71 0.66 23.70
C VAL A 158 -7.99 0.28 25.00
N LYS A 159 -7.73 -1.01 25.15
CA LYS A 159 -6.85 -1.54 26.18
C LYS A 159 -5.46 -1.70 25.60
N MET A 160 -4.43 -1.21 26.29
CA MET A 160 -3.04 -1.31 25.83
C MET A 160 -2.20 -2.18 26.76
N ILE A 161 -1.27 -2.93 26.18
CA ILE A 161 -0.24 -3.68 26.90
C ILE A 161 1.13 -3.22 26.37
N PRO A 162 2.11 -2.94 27.25
CA PRO A 162 3.46 -2.61 26.83
C PRO A 162 4.11 -3.72 26.00
N SER A 163 4.89 -3.33 24.99
CA SER A 163 5.63 -4.26 24.13
C SER A 163 6.57 -5.21 24.87
N SER A 164 7.02 -4.84 26.06
CA SER A 164 7.88 -5.67 26.91
C SER A 164 7.17 -6.85 27.58
N ASN A 165 5.85 -6.80 27.78
CA ASN A 165 5.13 -7.75 28.65
C ASN A 165 3.98 -8.52 27.97
N TRP A 166 3.61 -8.20 26.75
CA TRP A 166 2.40 -8.74 26.11
C TRP A 166 2.37 -10.28 26.01
N LYS A 167 3.54 -10.92 25.88
CA LYS A 167 3.67 -12.39 25.72
C LYS A 167 3.02 -13.20 26.85
N ASN A 168 2.97 -12.63 28.04
CA ASN A 168 2.38 -13.28 29.22
C ASN A 168 0.85 -13.10 29.30
N TYR A 169 0.29 -12.22 28.48
CA TYR A 169 -1.11 -11.83 28.56
C TYR A 169 -1.92 -12.17 27.31
N ILE A 170 -1.26 -12.43 26.17
CA ILE A 170 -1.91 -12.62 24.89
C ILE A 170 -1.80 -14.08 24.45
N ASP A 171 -2.89 -14.64 23.99
CA ASP A 171 -2.97 -16.01 23.49
C ASP A 171 -2.79 -16.11 21.97
N GLU A 172 -3.02 -15.00 21.26
CA GLU A 172 -2.82 -14.88 19.80
C GLU A 172 -2.60 -13.40 19.43
N VAL A 173 -1.67 -13.10 18.52
CA VAL A 173 -1.37 -11.73 18.10
C VAL A 173 -1.52 -11.56 16.58
N TYR A 174 -2.20 -10.48 16.21
CA TYR A 174 -2.31 -9.99 14.84
C TYR A 174 -1.27 -8.89 14.61
N VAL A 175 -0.41 -9.05 13.63
CA VAL A 175 0.66 -8.10 13.35
C VAL A 175 0.29 -7.28 12.11
N THR A 176 0.37 -5.95 12.26
CA THR A 176 0.03 -4.96 11.23
C THR A 176 1.20 -4.02 10.91
N VAL A 177 2.42 -4.48 11.13
CA VAL A 177 3.67 -3.79 10.79
C VAL A 177 4.47 -4.59 9.77
N ASP A 178 5.53 -4.02 9.22
CA ASP A 178 6.37 -4.66 8.19
C ASP A 178 6.93 -6.01 8.69
N LEU A 179 6.94 -7.00 7.81
CA LEU A 179 7.47 -8.35 8.07
C LEU A 179 8.93 -8.36 8.52
N ARG A 180 9.73 -7.40 8.05
CA ARG A 180 11.15 -7.27 8.45
C ARG A 180 11.31 -7.01 9.94
N ASP A 181 10.32 -6.34 10.55
CA ASP A 181 10.29 -6.09 11.99
C ASP A 181 9.71 -7.27 12.77
N THR A 182 8.94 -8.14 12.12
CA THR A 182 8.30 -9.31 12.75
C THR A 182 9.20 -10.53 12.81
N GLY A 183 10.28 -10.62 12.03
CA GLY A 183 11.21 -11.74 12.05
C GLY A 183 11.80 -12.00 13.44
N LYS A 184 12.03 -10.93 14.22
CA LYS A 184 12.45 -11.02 15.63
C LYS A 184 11.33 -11.49 16.58
N MET A 185 10.07 -11.36 16.16
CA MET A 185 8.91 -11.75 16.98
C MET A 185 8.56 -13.22 16.80
N THR A 186 8.79 -13.80 15.61
CA THR A 186 8.38 -15.17 15.28
C THR A 186 9.34 -16.24 15.81
N GLU A 187 10.63 -15.94 15.93
CA GLU A 187 11.65 -16.93 16.31
C GLU A 187 11.72 -17.30 17.80
N GLN A 188 11.05 -16.57 18.69
CA GLN A 188 11.18 -16.74 20.14
C GLN A 188 9.86 -16.98 20.90
N GLN A 189 8.74 -17.34 20.24
CA GLN A 189 7.45 -17.21 20.90
C GLN A 189 6.54 -18.44 20.77
N ASN A 190 5.99 -18.86 21.91
CA ASN A 190 4.90 -19.85 21.99
C ASN A 190 3.51 -19.26 21.68
N VAL A 191 3.42 -17.99 21.28
CA VAL A 191 2.17 -17.31 20.96
C VAL A 191 1.98 -17.31 19.44
N PRO A 192 0.88 -17.83 18.90
CA PRO A 192 0.58 -17.76 17.49
C PRO A 192 0.57 -16.32 16.98
N VAL A 193 1.36 -16.05 15.96
CA VAL A 193 1.48 -14.75 15.29
C VAL A 193 0.82 -14.84 13.94
N LYS A 194 -0.21 -14.01 13.71
CA LYS A 194 -0.86 -13.86 12.40
C LYS A 194 -0.43 -12.54 11.77
N ASN A 195 0.37 -12.64 10.74
CA ASN A 195 0.67 -11.48 9.93
C ASN A 195 -0.54 -11.10 9.07
N MET A 196 -1.10 -9.94 9.33
CA MET A 196 -2.28 -9.46 8.60
C MET A 196 -1.98 -9.06 7.17
N PHE A 197 -0.71 -8.84 6.85
CA PHE A 197 -0.22 -8.50 5.51
C PHE A 197 0.41 -9.69 4.78
N ASP A 198 0.32 -10.89 5.32
CA ASP A 198 0.65 -12.09 4.56
C ASP A 198 -0.47 -12.38 3.55
N PHE A 199 -0.24 -11.91 2.34
CA PHE A 199 -1.10 -12.16 1.18
C PHE A 199 -0.55 -13.27 0.28
N SER A 200 0.44 -14.02 0.73
CA SER A 200 1.06 -15.08 -0.06
C SER A 200 0.04 -16.08 -0.57
N HIS A 201 -0.98 -16.41 0.23
CA HIS A 201 -2.09 -17.28 -0.17
C HIS A 201 -3.00 -16.62 -1.22
N VAL A 202 -3.25 -15.31 -1.13
CA VAL A 202 -4.06 -14.57 -2.12
C VAL A 202 -3.35 -14.56 -3.47
N PHE A 203 -2.04 -14.29 -3.47
CA PHE A 203 -1.26 -14.32 -4.71
C PHE A 203 -1.08 -15.73 -5.26
N SER A 204 -1.02 -16.76 -4.42
CA SER A 204 -0.97 -18.16 -4.88
C SER A 204 -2.29 -18.63 -5.50
N GLU A 205 -3.41 -18.07 -5.08
CA GLU A 205 -4.75 -18.38 -5.60
C GLU A 205 -5.17 -17.47 -6.77
N TYR A 206 -4.55 -16.28 -6.89
CA TYR A 206 -4.83 -15.35 -7.99
C TYR A 206 -4.23 -15.86 -9.30
N LYS A 207 -4.94 -16.77 -9.93
CA LYS A 207 -4.63 -17.26 -11.27
C LYS A 207 -5.17 -16.29 -12.31
N ASN A 208 -4.34 -15.36 -12.73
CA ASN A 208 -4.63 -14.63 -13.96
C ASN A 208 -4.48 -15.63 -15.12
N GLU A 209 -5.61 -16.06 -15.66
CA GLU A 209 -5.62 -17.06 -16.74
C GLU A 209 -4.80 -16.63 -17.96
N LYS A 210 -4.76 -15.34 -18.28
CA LYS A 210 -3.94 -14.80 -19.37
C LYS A 210 -2.44 -14.95 -19.09
N ILE A 211 -2.01 -14.74 -17.84
CA ILE A 211 -0.61 -14.98 -17.44
C ILE A 211 -0.32 -16.48 -17.39
N ALA A 212 -1.25 -17.28 -16.88
CA ALA A 212 -1.09 -18.73 -16.83
C ALA A 212 -0.89 -19.36 -18.23
N GLN A 213 -1.54 -18.82 -19.26
CA GLN A 213 -1.38 -19.24 -20.66
C GLN A 213 0.02 -18.93 -21.23
N LEU A 214 0.78 -18.05 -20.59
CA LEU A 214 2.15 -17.72 -20.98
C LEU A 214 3.20 -18.61 -20.31
N LYS A 215 2.78 -19.42 -19.33
CA LYS A 215 3.69 -20.31 -18.62
C LYS A 215 4.39 -21.26 -19.61
N ASP A 216 5.69 -21.36 -19.47
CA ASP A 216 6.57 -22.23 -20.25
C ASP A 216 6.56 -21.99 -21.79
N ARG A 217 5.89 -20.92 -22.25
CA ARG A 217 5.77 -20.63 -23.69
C ARG A 217 7.12 -20.47 -24.39
N ASN A 218 8.13 -19.97 -23.67
CA ASN A 218 9.47 -19.73 -24.18
C ASN A 218 10.52 -20.58 -23.40
N ALA A 219 10.11 -21.73 -22.84
CA ALA A 219 11.00 -22.59 -22.08
C ALA A 219 12.18 -23.06 -22.93
N GLY A 220 13.39 -22.97 -22.37
CA GLY A 220 14.63 -23.37 -23.06
C GLY A 220 15.18 -22.31 -24.03
N GLY A 221 14.43 -21.24 -24.31
CA GLY A 221 14.87 -20.11 -25.10
C GLY A 221 15.64 -19.05 -24.29
N ARG A 222 16.39 -18.20 -24.99
CA ARG A 222 16.95 -16.98 -24.40
C ARG A 222 16.01 -15.81 -24.61
N CYS A 223 16.09 -14.79 -23.73
CA CYS A 223 15.28 -13.59 -23.81
C CYS A 223 16.16 -12.35 -23.52
N PHE A 224 15.93 -11.30 -24.26
CA PHE A 224 16.61 -10.02 -24.09
C PHE A 224 15.69 -9.02 -23.39
N ILE A 225 16.12 -8.48 -22.25
CA ILE A 225 15.43 -7.37 -21.59
C ILE A 225 16.02 -6.07 -22.08
N VAL A 226 15.21 -5.27 -22.75
CA VAL A 226 15.63 -4.02 -23.39
C VAL A 226 15.07 -2.83 -22.62
N ALA A 227 15.97 -1.99 -22.11
CA ALA A 227 15.65 -0.76 -21.38
C ALA A 227 16.21 0.47 -22.11
N THR A 228 15.81 1.66 -21.66
CA THR A 228 16.16 2.96 -22.25
C THR A 228 17.47 3.56 -21.73
N GLY A 229 18.46 2.72 -21.41
CA GLY A 229 19.76 3.20 -20.98
C GLY A 229 20.52 3.94 -22.11
N PRO A 230 21.49 4.81 -21.77
CA PRO A 230 22.25 5.58 -22.77
C PRO A 230 23.13 4.71 -23.69
N SER A 231 23.35 3.46 -23.32
CA SER A 231 24.09 2.48 -24.13
C SER A 231 23.24 1.81 -25.21
N LEU A 232 21.92 2.00 -25.22
CA LEU A 232 21.04 1.40 -26.21
C LEU A 232 21.30 1.99 -27.59
N LYS A 233 21.61 1.13 -28.54
CA LYS A 233 21.76 1.48 -29.94
C LYS A 233 20.62 0.92 -30.77
N MET A 234 20.19 1.66 -31.79
CA MET A 234 19.10 1.22 -32.66
C MET A 234 19.50 -0.01 -33.47
N GLU A 235 20.78 -0.10 -33.86
CA GLU A 235 21.35 -1.24 -34.58
C GLU A 235 21.24 -2.54 -33.77
N ASP A 236 21.31 -2.47 -32.45
CA ASP A 236 21.14 -3.64 -31.59
C ASP A 236 19.68 -4.13 -31.64
N LEU A 237 18.70 -3.20 -31.69
CA LEU A 237 17.29 -3.53 -31.84
C LEU A 237 16.99 -4.14 -33.19
N ASP A 238 17.56 -3.58 -34.26
CA ASP A 238 17.42 -4.11 -35.61
C ASP A 238 18.02 -5.52 -35.71
N THR A 239 19.14 -5.77 -35.02
CA THR A 239 19.75 -7.11 -34.95
C THR A 239 18.84 -8.09 -34.23
N LEU A 240 18.25 -7.72 -33.08
CA LEU A 240 17.28 -8.56 -32.39
C LEU A 240 16.08 -8.92 -33.25
N ASN A 241 15.59 -7.94 -34.01
CA ASN A 241 14.47 -8.11 -34.93
C ASN A 241 14.81 -9.08 -36.08
N GLN A 242 15.98 -8.88 -36.70
CA GLN A 242 16.44 -9.72 -37.82
C GLN A 242 16.69 -11.16 -37.40
N GLN A 243 17.16 -11.38 -36.19
CA GLN A 243 17.43 -12.72 -35.65
C GLN A 243 16.23 -13.41 -35.03
N GLY A 244 15.10 -12.69 -34.93
CA GLY A 244 13.87 -13.22 -34.33
C GLY A 244 14.04 -13.59 -32.86
N GLU A 245 14.86 -12.84 -32.13
CA GLU A 245 15.13 -13.09 -30.71
C GLU A 245 13.98 -12.64 -29.82
N TYR A 246 13.60 -13.46 -28.85
CA TYR A 246 12.60 -13.08 -27.86
C TYR A 246 13.08 -11.90 -27.02
N SER A 247 12.21 -10.91 -26.86
CA SER A 247 12.57 -9.70 -26.14
C SER A 247 11.43 -9.15 -25.30
N ILE A 248 11.83 -8.51 -24.20
CA ILE A 248 10.97 -7.77 -23.28
C ILE A 248 11.39 -6.31 -23.32
N GLY A 249 10.53 -5.44 -23.80
CA GLY A 249 10.74 -4.00 -23.73
C GLY A 249 10.16 -3.43 -22.43
N VAL A 250 10.86 -2.48 -21.80
CA VAL A 250 10.41 -1.93 -20.52
C VAL A 250 10.21 -0.42 -20.54
N ASN A 251 9.23 0.06 -19.81
CA ASN A 251 8.93 1.49 -19.58
C ASN A 251 8.87 2.32 -20.89
N ARG A 252 9.72 3.32 -21.04
CA ARG A 252 9.69 4.25 -22.18
C ARG A 252 10.37 3.72 -23.46
N ILE A 253 10.64 2.43 -23.57
CA ILE A 253 11.29 1.85 -24.78
C ILE A 253 10.47 2.09 -26.07
N TYR A 254 9.17 2.33 -25.94
CA TYR A 254 8.31 2.67 -27.08
C TYR A 254 8.79 3.94 -27.84
N LEU A 255 9.58 4.82 -27.22
CA LEU A 255 10.17 5.99 -27.88
C LEU A 255 11.21 5.59 -28.95
N ALA A 256 11.68 4.36 -28.97
CA ALA A 256 12.52 3.83 -30.02
C ALA A 256 11.73 3.34 -31.23
N PHE A 257 10.42 3.11 -31.12
CA PHE A 257 9.61 2.47 -32.15
C PHE A 257 9.48 3.27 -33.47
N ASP A 258 9.68 4.56 -33.41
CA ASP A 258 9.71 5.40 -34.62
C ASP A 258 11.06 5.34 -35.37
N LYS A 259 12.08 4.69 -34.77
CA LYS A 259 13.45 4.64 -35.26
C LYS A 259 13.90 3.24 -35.69
N THR A 260 13.08 2.21 -35.41
CA THR A 260 13.37 0.82 -35.74
C THR A 260 12.07 0.05 -35.97
N ASP A 261 12.13 -0.99 -36.81
CA ASP A 261 11.00 -1.91 -37.00
C ASP A 261 10.90 -2.95 -35.88
N TRP A 262 11.85 -2.98 -34.97
CA TRP A 262 11.81 -3.89 -33.83
C TRP A 262 10.60 -3.62 -32.94
N ARG A 263 9.93 -4.69 -32.56
CA ARG A 263 8.87 -4.71 -31.53
C ARG A 263 9.14 -5.86 -30.60
N PRO A 264 9.16 -5.62 -29.27
CA PRO A 264 9.36 -6.71 -28.32
C PRO A 264 8.15 -7.68 -28.35
N ASP A 265 8.35 -8.92 -27.97
CA ASP A 265 7.25 -9.87 -27.76
C ASP A 265 6.40 -9.48 -26.57
N TYR A 266 7.05 -8.95 -25.52
CA TYR A 266 6.42 -8.50 -24.31
C TYR A 266 6.83 -7.05 -24.00
N TYR A 267 5.85 -6.26 -23.60
CA TYR A 267 6.07 -4.89 -23.14
C TYR A 267 5.61 -4.74 -21.70
N VAL A 268 6.52 -4.36 -20.81
CA VAL A 268 6.28 -4.24 -19.37
C VAL A 268 6.42 -2.79 -18.96
N VAL A 269 5.41 -2.22 -18.32
CA VAL A 269 5.46 -0.91 -17.72
C VAL A 269 4.97 -0.95 -16.29
N CYS A 270 5.87 -0.67 -15.36
CA CYS A 270 5.60 -0.64 -13.92
C CYS A 270 5.94 0.71 -13.28
N ASP A 271 6.67 1.57 -13.97
CA ASP A 271 6.96 2.92 -13.49
C ASP A 271 5.73 3.80 -13.57
N VAL A 272 5.35 4.33 -12.41
CA VAL A 272 4.17 5.17 -12.20
C VAL A 272 4.17 6.40 -13.09
N ASN A 273 5.30 7.12 -13.13
CA ASN A 273 5.41 8.35 -13.89
C ASN A 273 5.35 8.05 -15.39
N CYS A 274 5.98 6.96 -15.81
CA CYS A 274 5.91 6.49 -17.18
C CYS A 274 4.46 6.20 -17.60
N ILE A 275 3.71 5.50 -16.78
CA ILE A 275 2.31 5.18 -17.08
C ILE A 275 1.48 6.46 -17.20
N GLN A 276 1.62 7.38 -16.25
CA GLN A 276 0.81 8.61 -16.21
C GLN A 276 1.07 9.57 -17.35
N GLU A 277 2.36 9.77 -17.66
CA GLU A 277 2.76 10.70 -18.70
C GLU A 277 2.50 10.15 -20.12
N SER A 278 2.32 8.84 -20.26
CA SER A 278 2.35 8.16 -21.55
C SER A 278 1.23 7.14 -21.75
N VAL A 279 0.12 7.29 -21.04
CA VAL A 279 -0.98 6.32 -21.10
C VAL A 279 -1.54 6.13 -22.50
N GLU A 280 -1.73 7.22 -23.23
CA GLU A 280 -2.31 7.17 -24.58
C GLU A 280 -1.33 6.53 -25.59
N GLU A 281 -0.05 6.80 -25.46
CA GLU A 281 1.02 6.16 -26.23
C GLU A 281 1.06 4.66 -25.94
N ILE A 282 1.04 4.28 -24.66
CA ILE A 282 1.05 2.88 -24.23
C ILE A 282 -0.17 2.12 -24.76
N LYS A 283 -1.34 2.74 -24.75
CA LYS A 283 -2.56 2.14 -25.32
C LYS A 283 -2.42 1.87 -26.83
N ARG A 284 -1.78 2.78 -27.55
CA ARG A 284 -1.59 2.70 -29.03
C ARG A 284 -0.55 1.66 -29.46
N ILE A 285 0.33 1.22 -28.57
CA ILE A 285 1.32 0.17 -28.90
C ILE A 285 0.59 -1.09 -29.36
N LYS A 286 0.89 -1.55 -30.56
CA LYS A 286 0.36 -2.79 -31.15
C LYS A 286 1.49 -3.81 -31.33
N GLY A 287 1.16 -5.07 -31.25
CA GLY A 287 2.08 -6.19 -31.42
C GLY A 287 2.41 -6.88 -30.09
N PRO A 288 3.14 -6.24 -29.20
CA PRO A 288 3.54 -6.86 -27.93
C PRO A 288 2.39 -7.25 -27.00
N ILE A 289 2.56 -8.34 -26.26
CA ILE A 289 1.72 -8.60 -25.09
C ILE A 289 2.12 -7.61 -23.99
N LYS A 290 1.16 -6.80 -23.54
CA LYS A 290 1.42 -5.74 -22.57
C LYS A 290 1.16 -6.21 -21.14
N PHE A 291 2.15 -5.98 -20.27
CA PHE A 291 2.03 -6.10 -18.83
C PHE A 291 2.10 -4.70 -18.23
N VAL A 292 1.01 -4.26 -17.66
CA VAL A 292 0.93 -2.96 -17.02
C VAL A 292 0.52 -3.18 -15.59
N SER A 293 1.19 -2.48 -14.68
CA SER A 293 0.89 -2.58 -13.26
C SER A 293 -0.57 -2.21 -13.00
N ASP A 294 -1.30 -3.05 -12.29
CA ASP A 294 -2.66 -2.81 -11.81
C ASP A 294 -2.75 -1.80 -10.66
N LEU A 295 -1.59 -1.26 -10.27
CA LEU A 295 -1.48 -0.20 -9.25
C LEU A 295 -2.28 1.06 -9.61
N TYR A 296 -2.91 1.10 -10.79
CA TYR A 296 -3.71 2.22 -11.30
C TYR A 296 -5.10 1.75 -11.75
N PRO A 297 -6.04 1.53 -10.81
CA PRO A 297 -7.42 1.28 -11.20
C PRO A 297 -7.98 2.50 -11.94
N GLY A 298 -8.59 2.26 -13.09
CA GLY A 298 -9.16 3.31 -13.94
C GLY A 298 -8.35 3.64 -15.21
N PHE A 299 -7.24 2.96 -15.44
CA PHE A 299 -6.43 3.11 -16.67
C PHE A 299 -6.88 2.20 -17.83
N TRP A 300 -7.76 1.24 -17.60
CA TRP A 300 -8.18 0.20 -18.56
C TRP A 300 -9.66 0.28 -18.86
#